data_2bd216ba7193784fa48fb5b91b735aea
#
_entry.id   2bd216ba7193784fa48fb5b91b735aea
#
_cell.length_a   1.000
_cell.length_b   1.000
_cell.length_c   1.000
_cell.angle_alpha   90.00
_cell.angle_beta   90.00
_cell.angle_gamma   90.00
#
_symmetry.space_group_name_H-M   'P 1'
#
loop_
_entity.id
_entity.type
_entity.pdbx_description
1 polymer ?
#
loop_
_entity_poly.entity_id
_entity_poly.type
_entity_poly.pdbx_seq_one_letter_code
_entity_poly.pdbx_strand_id
1 'polypeptide(L)'
;AWSDQKNSSYTYNRVLSLEKFGFLKSVKINDTTMKIVTSTPKARIITAESSAYPTPVQGVSKDLVHHQLHLNELRILFQEKGLKDWRSAECLAVDPTFRKLGSRHVPDAFYISSRGIRTAIEYDRTIRKKDRIKERLSLYLAELMSPDRNIDRLIYLVAPAYLKTYQQIFDQNFESVRGMFVFTTLDEFKKQITGVSQ
;
A
#
# COMPACT_ATOMS: atom_id res chain seq x y z
N ALA A 1 -5.68 -17.28 -7.19
CA ALA A 1 -5.52 -18.71 -6.98
C ALA A 1 -4.21 -19.18 -7.62
N TRP A 2 -3.15 -19.28 -6.82
CA TRP A 2 -1.83 -19.80 -7.21
C TRP A 2 -1.77 -21.31 -6.91
N SER A 3 -2.77 -22.07 -7.33
CA SER A 3 -2.93 -23.49 -6.98
C SER A 3 -2.47 -24.48 -8.04
N ASP A 4 -1.78 -24.03 -9.09
CA ASP A 4 -1.26 -24.94 -10.09
C ASP A 4 0.16 -25.38 -9.70
N GLN A 5 0.30 -26.60 -9.14
CA GLN A 5 1.58 -27.15 -8.66
C GLN A 5 2.69 -27.10 -9.71
N LYS A 6 2.35 -27.21 -11.01
CA LYS A 6 3.33 -27.10 -12.11
C LYS A 6 3.89 -25.68 -12.23
N ASN A 7 3.06 -24.66 -12.02
CA ASN A 7 3.50 -23.27 -12.05
C ASN A 7 4.36 -22.89 -10.84
N SER A 8 4.12 -23.51 -9.67
CA SER A 8 4.92 -23.23 -8.46
C SER A 8 6.37 -23.69 -8.60
N SER A 9 6.62 -24.85 -9.21
CA SER A 9 7.98 -25.34 -9.44
C SER A 9 8.75 -24.46 -10.43
N TYR A 10 8.11 -24.02 -11.52
CA TYR A 10 8.73 -23.10 -12.47
C TYR A 10 9.09 -21.76 -11.81
N THR A 11 8.17 -21.17 -11.09
CA THR A 11 8.39 -19.90 -10.37
C THR A 11 9.53 -20.04 -9.35
N TYR A 12 9.54 -21.12 -8.57
CA TYR A 12 10.60 -21.38 -7.60
C TYR A 12 11.98 -21.48 -8.27
N ASN A 13 12.11 -22.27 -9.33
CA ASN A 13 13.37 -22.42 -10.06
C ASN A 13 13.82 -21.09 -10.70
N ARG A 14 12.89 -20.26 -11.16
CA ARG A 14 13.20 -18.93 -11.68
C ARG A 14 13.74 -18.01 -10.61
N VAL A 15 13.14 -18.01 -9.42
CA VAL A 15 13.63 -17.27 -8.26
C VAL A 15 15.04 -17.70 -7.89
N LEU A 16 15.30 -19.00 -7.75
CA LEU A 16 16.63 -19.53 -7.45
C LEU A 16 17.68 -19.11 -8.49
N SER A 17 17.33 -19.14 -9.78
CA SER A 17 18.22 -18.68 -10.84
C SER A 17 18.56 -17.21 -10.71
N LEU A 18 17.56 -16.37 -10.45
CA LEU A 18 17.75 -14.93 -10.27
C LEU A 18 18.57 -14.60 -9.01
N GLU A 19 18.42 -15.39 -7.94
CA GLU A 19 19.28 -15.29 -6.75
C GLU A 19 20.73 -15.66 -7.07
N LYS A 20 20.95 -16.79 -7.78
CA LYS A 20 22.29 -17.23 -8.21
C LYS A 20 23.00 -16.18 -9.06
N PHE A 21 22.27 -15.51 -9.94
CA PHE A 21 22.81 -14.39 -10.74
C PHE A 21 22.92 -13.06 -9.98
N GLY A 22 22.50 -13.02 -8.73
CA GLY A 22 22.58 -11.84 -7.89
C GLY A 22 21.57 -10.74 -8.22
N PHE A 23 20.48 -11.04 -8.91
CA PHE A 23 19.38 -10.13 -9.18
C PHE A 23 18.35 -10.08 -8.06
N LEU A 24 18.19 -11.19 -7.36
CA LEU A 24 17.34 -11.30 -6.18
C LEU A 24 18.17 -11.71 -4.97
N LYS A 25 17.66 -11.43 -3.79
CA LYS A 25 18.15 -12.00 -2.54
C LYS A 25 17.00 -12.40 -1.64
N SER A 26 17.13 -13.51 -0.94
CA SER A 26 16.21 -13.90 0.11
C SER A 26 16.57 -13.23 1.44
N VAL A 27 15.56 -12.70 2.12
CA VAL A 27 15.66 -12.15 3.47
C VAL A 27 14.78 -12.97 4.39
N LYS A 28 15.34 -13.50 5.47
CA LYS A 28 14.59 -14.26 6.48
C LYS A 28 13.68 -13.30 7.26
N ILE A 29 12.44 -13.70 7.46
CA ILE A 29 11.52 -12.98 8.35
C ILE A 29 11.83 -13.42 9.77
N ASN A 30 11.98 -12.47 10.69
CA ASN A 30 12.24 -12.73 12.10
C ASN A 30 11.18 -13.71 12.65
N ASP A 31 11.64 -14.65 13.47
CA ASP A 31 10.82 -15.66 14.16
C ASP A 31 9.99 -16.57 13.26
N THR A 32 10.34 -16.71 12.00
CA THR A 32 9.65 -17.60 11.06
C THR A 32 10.62 -18.38 10.19
N THR A 33 10.14 -19.47 9.55
CA THR A 33 10.85 -20.17 8.47
C THR A 33 10.67 -19.50 7.11
N MET A 34 9.81 -18.48 7.03
CA MET A 34 9.49 -17.77 5.79
C MET A 34 10.65 -16.88 5.35
N LYS A 35 10.81 -16.77 4.04
CA LYS A 35 11.75 -15.85 3.39
C LYS A 35 10.98 -14.92 2.46
N ILE A 36 11.42 -13.67 2.41
CA ILE A 36 10.99 -12.72 1.38
C ILE A 36 12.07 -12.67 0.32
N VAL A 37 11.64 -12.63 -0.92
CA VAL A 37 12.55 -12.41 -2.05
C VAL A 37 12.46 -10.94 -2.44
N THR A 38 13.60 -10.28 -2.54
CA THR A 38 13.68 -8.86 -2.89
C THR A 38 14.72 -8.63 -3.98
N SER A 39 14.51 -7.58 -4.81
CA SER A 39 15.47 -7.18 -5.83
C SER A 39 16.76 -6.61 -5.22
N THR A 40 17.87 -6.85 -5.89
CA THR A 40 19.16 -6.25 -5.54
C THR A 40 19.40 -4.94 -6.31
N PRO A 41 20.38 -4.12 -5.92
CA PRO A 41 20.80 -2.96 -6.72
C PRO A 41 21.14 -3.33 -8.17
N LYS A 42 21.74 -4.51 -8.39
CA LYS A 42 22.06 -5.02 -9.74
C LYS A 42 20.80 -5.21 -10.61
N ALA A 43 19.73 -5.75 -10.05
CA ALA A 43 18.45 -5.89 -10.76
C ALA A 43 17.88 -4.53 -11.18
N ARG A 44 17.93 -3.55 -10.27
CA ARG A 44 17.38 -2.21 -10.51
C ARG A 44 18.10 -1.46 -11.64
N ILE A 45 19.42 -1.61 -11.75
CA ILE A 45 20.19 -1.02 -12.84
C ILE A 45 19.71 -1.55 -14.19
N ILE A 46 19.41 -2.86 -14.28
CA ILE A 46 19.00 -3.50 -15.54
C ILE A 46 17.56 -3.15 -15.91
N THR A 47 16.67 -3.01 -14.93
CA THR A 47 15.25 -2.67 -15.20
C THR A 47 15.04 -1.18 -15.46
N ALA A 48 16.10 -0.36 -15.39
CA ALA A 48 16.03 1.11 -15.47
C ALA A 48 15.05 1.72 -14.43
N GLU A 49 14.59 0.92 -13.47
CA GLU A 49 13.87 1.44 -12.32
C GLU A 49 14.84 2.30 -11.51
N SER A 50 14.56 3.59 -11.49
CA SER A 50 15.41 4.59 -10.87
C SER A 50 15.77 4.21 -9.44
N SER A 51 16.86 4.78 -8.93
CA SER A 51 17.40 4.67 -7.56
C SER A 51 16.43 4.98 -6.42
N ALA A 52 15.15 5.13 -6.73
CA ALA A 52 14.06 5.55 -5.86
C ALA A 52 13.58 4.50 -4.86
N TYR A 53 13.95 3.23 -5.02
CA TYR A 53 13.51 2.20 -4.09
C TYR A 53 14.51 2.05 -2.94
N PRO A 54 14.07 2.21 -1.70
CA PRO A 54 14.94 2.03 -0.54
C PRO A 54 15.55 0.64 -0.52
N THR A 55 16.78 0.57 -0.02
CA THR A 55 17.46 -0.71 0.19
C THR A 55 16.61 -1.59 1.11
N PRO A 56 16.44 -2.89 0.80
CA PRO A 56 15.69 -3.78 1.67
C PRO A 56 16.26 -3.75 3.08
N VAL A 57 15.42 -3.45 4.04
CA VAL A 57 15.79 -3.40 5.46
C VAL A 57 16.11 -4.81 5.92
N GLN A 58 17.23 -4.98 6.64
CA GLN A 58 17.47 -6.22 7.39
C GLN A 58 16.49 -6.28 8.57
N GLY A 59 15.91 -7.44 8.82
CA GLY A 59 15.04 -7.64 9.97
C GLY A 59 13.60 -7.13 9.79
N VAL A 60 12.94 -7.55 8.71
CA VAL A 60 11.54 -7.18 8.45
C VAL A 60 10.61 -7.90 9.44
N SER A 61 9.75 -7.16 10.13
CA SER A 61 8.76 -7.74 11.02
C SER A 61 7.68 -8.50 10.23
N LYS A 62 7.09 -9.53 10.85
CA LYS A 62 5.98 -10.29 10.25
C LYS A 62 4.80 -9.36 9.87
N ASP A 63 4.52 -8.37 10.71
CA ASP A 63 3.42 -7.43 10.47
C ASP A 63 3.66 -6.56 9.23
N LEU A 64 4.88 -6.09 9.04
CA LEU A 64 5.25 -5.32 7.85
C LEU A 64 5.14 -6.17 6.58
N VAL A 65 5.52 -7.45 6.64
CA VAL A 65 5.37 -8.38 5.52
C VAL A 65 3.90 -8.56 5.14
N HIS A 66 3.03 -8.85 6.09
CA HIS A 66 1.60 -9.01 5.82
C HIS A 66 0.97 -7.71 5.30
N HIS A 67 1.37 -6.57 5.82
CA HIS A 67 0.95 -5.27 5.31
C HIS A 67 1.32 -5.13 3.83
N GLN A 68 2.58 -5.37 3.49
CA GLN A 68 3.06 -5.24 2.11
C GLN A 68 2.45 -6.27 1.16
N LEU A 69 2.21 -7.50 1.62
CA LEU A 69 1.53 -8.52 0.83
C LEU A 69 0.11 -8.10 0.46
N HIS A 70 -0.65 -7.55 1.40
CA HIS A 70 -2.01 -7.06 1.13
C HIS A 70 -2.02 -5.87 0.17
N LEU A 71 -1.07 -4.94 0.27
CA LEU A 71 -0.94 -3.83 -0.67
C LEU A 71 -0.56 -4.32 -2.08
N ASN A 72 0.33 -5.31 -2.18
CA ASN A 72 0.69 -5.93 -3.45
C ASN A 72 -0.49 -6.68 -4.08
N GLU A 73 -1.30 -7.36 -3.27
CA GLU A 73 -2.53 -8.02 -3.74
C GLU A 73 -3.51 -7.00 -4.31
N LEU A 74 -3.73 -5.88 -3.63
CA LEU A 74 -4.53 -4.78 -4.17
C LEU A 74 -3.96 -4.26 -5.50
N ARG A 75 -2.66 -4.04 -5.58
CA ARG A 75 -2.01 -3.61 -6.82
C ARG A 75 -2.29 -4.55 -7.98
N ILE A 76 -2.20 -5.87 -7.75
CA ILE A 76 -2.47 -6.88 -8.79
C ILE A 76 -3.93 -6.79 -9.23
N LEU A 77 -4.89 -6.71 -8.28
CA LEU A 77 -6.30 -6.55 -8.60
C LEU A 77 -6.60 -5.29 -9.42
N PHE A 78 -5.94 -4.17 -9.08
CA PHE A 78 -6.04 -2.93 -9.85
C PHE A 78 -5.52 -3.11 -11.27
N GLN A 79 -4.37 -3.77 -11.46
CA GLN A 79 -3.81 -4.06 -12.77
C GLN A 79 -4.71 -4.96 -13.60
N GLU A 80 -5.29 -6.03 -13.01
CA GLU A 80 -6.24 -6.94 -13.66
C GLU A 80 -7.51 -6.23 -14.13
N LYS A 81 -7.94 -5.20 -13.42
CA LYS A 81 -9.09 -4.36 -13.79
C LYS A 81 -8.74 -3.20 -14.73
N GLY A 82 -7.50 -3.16 -15.21
CA GLY A 82 -7.03 -2.11 -16.12
C GLY A 82 -6.92 -0.73 -15.48
N LEU A 83 -6.97 -0.65 -14.15
CA LEU A 83 -6.70 0.59 -13.41
C LEU A 83 -5.20 0.86 -13.46
N LYS A 84 -4.85 2.09 -13.82
CA LYS A 84 -3.46 2.52 -14.03
C LYS A 84 -2.99 3.41 -12.88
N ASP A 85 -1.71 3.77 -12.94
CA ASP A 85 -1.11 4.76 -12.03
C ASP A 85 -1.09 4.37 -10.54
N TRP A 86 -1.05 3.06 -10.24
CA TRP A 86 -0.74 2.64 -8.88
C TRP A 86 0.69 3.00 -8.50
N ARG A 87 0.85 3.69 -7.36
CA ARG A 87 2.14 4.05 -6.76
C ARG A 87 2.18 3.58 -5.32
N SER A 88 3.24 2.91 -4.94
CA SER A 88 3.48 2.50 -3.55
C SER A 88 4.06 3.65 -2.72
N ALA A 89 4.06 3.50 -1.40
CA ALA A 89 4.65 4.47 -0.48
C ALA A 89 6.10 4.83 -0.85
N GLU A 90 6.88 3.86 -1.29
CA GLU A 90 8.28 4.06 -1.69
C GLU A 90 8.38 4.98 -2.92
N CYS A 91 7.51 4.79 -3.91
CA CYS A 91 7.46 5.66 -5.08
C CYS A 91 7.04 7.08 -4.71
N LEU A 92 6.05 7.22 -3.81
CA LEU A 92 5.55 8.50 -3.35
C LEU A 92 6.59 9.26 -2.50
N ALA A 93 7.36 8.55 -1.67
CA ALA A 93 8.39 9.13 -0.83
C ALA A 93 9.51 9.85 -1.60
N VAL A 94 9.71 9.50 -2.87
CA VAL A 94 10.72 10.13 -3.73
C VAL A 94 10.12 11.08 -4.75
N ASP A 95 8.80 11.10 -4.91
CA ASP A 95 8.10 12.01 -5.81
C ASP A 95 8.16 13.45 -5.26
N PRO A 96 8.74 14.41 -6.04
CA PRO A 96 8.85 15.79 -5.60
C PRO A 96 7.50 16.45 -5.29
N THR A 97 6.43 15.99 -5.96
CA THR A 97 5.08 16.52 -5.78
C THR A 97 4.55 16.18 -4.39
N PHE A 98 4.75 14.95 -3.94
CA PHE A 98 4.36 14.52 -2.59
C PHE A 98 5.31 15.05 -1.51
N ARG A 99 6.58 15.30 -1.82
CA ARG A 99 7.56 15.90 -0.88
C ARG A 99 7.31 17.37 -0.57
N LYS A 100 6.86 18.15 -1.56
CA LYS A 100 6.64 19.61 -1.41
C LYS A 100 5.57 19.96 -0.39
N LEU A 101 4.66 19.06 -0.10
CA LEU A 101 3.55 19.30 0.82
C LEU A 101 3.95 19.31 2.31
N GLY A 102 5.24 19.16 2.62
CA GLY A 102 5.68 19.10 4.01
C GLY A 102 5.03 17.95 4.79
N SER A 103 4.34 17.07 4.07
CA SER A 103 3.64 15.95 4.67
C SER A 103 4.67 15.03 5.30
N ARG A 104 4.71 15.04 6.62
CA ARG A 104 5.48 14.07 7.43
C ARG A 104 4.96 12.65 7.23
N HIS A 105 3.96 12.50 6.36
CA HIS A 105 3.25 11.25 6.17
C HIS A 105 2.98 10.97 4.69
N VAL A 106 3.53 9.86 4.22
CA VAL A 106 3.31 9.34 2.87
C VAL A 106 2.25 8.24 2.96
N PRO A 107 1.19 8.26 2.14
CA PRO A 107 0.21 7.18 2.13
C PRO A 107 0.84 5.84 1.72
N ASP A 108 0.24 4.74 2.17
CA ASP A 108 0.71 3.39 1.86
C ASP A 108 0.62 3.08 0.36
N ALA A 109 -0.38 3.65 -0.32
CA ALA A 109 -0.50 3.60 -1.76
C ALA A 109 -1.31 4.79 -2.30
N PHE A 110 -1.22 4.96 -3.62
CA PHE A 110 -1.92 5.99 -4.37
C PHE A 110 -2.31 5.45 -5.75
N TYR A 111 -3.47 5.89 -6.26
CA TYR A 111 -3.87 5.63 -7.63
C TYR A 111 -4.75 6.74 -8.19
N ILE A 112 -4.86 6.78 -9.52
CA ILE A 112 -5.78 7.66 -10.21
C ILE A 112 -6.91 6.79 -10.79
N SER A 113 -8.15 7.10 -10.41
CA SER A 113 -9.31 6.37 -10.94
C SER A 113 -9.54 6.70 -12.43
N SER A 114 -10.37 5.90 -13.11
CA SER A 114 -10.77 6.16 -14.50
C SER A 114 -11.45 7.53 -14.70
N ARG A 115 -11.96 8.13 -13.63
CA ARG A 115 -12.56 9.48 -13.62
C ARG A 115 -11.55 10.58 -13.27
N GLY A 116 -10.26 10.28 -13.19
CA GLY A 116 -9.23 11.23 -12.84
C GLY A 116 -9.12 11.57 -11.34
N ILE A 117 -9.87 10.88 -10.47
CA ILE A 117 -9.85 11.14 -9.01
C ILE A 117 -8.57 10.55 -8.42
N ARG A 118 -7.74 11.42 -7.84
CA ARG A 118 -6.49 11.06 -7.16
C ARG A 118 -6.80 10.54 -5.77
N THR A 119 -6.57 9.26 -5.54
CA THR A 119 -6.99 8.57 -4.33
C THR A 119 -5.79 8.02 -3.58
N ALA A 120 -5.64 8.42 -2.33
CA ALA A 120 -4.68 7.83 -1.41
C ALA A 120 -5.30 6.64 -0.67
N ILE A 121 -4.48 5.65 -0.34
CA ILE A 121 -4.86 4.48 0.47
C ILE A 121 -3.98 4.46 1.70
N GLU A 122 -4.61 4.35 2.87
CA GLU A 122 -3.99 4.01 4.16
C GLU A 122 -4.49 2.66 4.63
N TYR A 123 -3.62 1.85 5.19
CA TYR A 123 -3.96 0.52 5.67
C TYR A 123 -3.46 0.26 7.10
N ASP A 124 -4.33 0.34 8.06
CA ASP A 124 -4.06 0.00 9.47
C ASP A 124 -4.61 -1.39 9.82
N ARG A 125 -3.70 -2.37 9.99
CA ARG A 125 -4.04 -3.74 10.39
C ARG A 125 -4.32 -3.87 11.89
N THR A 126 -3.73 -2.99 12.68
CA THR A 126 -3.81 -2.99 14.14
C THR A 126 -4.38 -1.67 14.63
N ILE A 127 -5.08 -1.72 15.77
CA ILE A 127 -5.62 -0.50 16.35
C ILE A 127 -4.48 0.42 16.81
N ARG A 128 -4.57 1.68 16.43
CA ARG A 128 -3.72 2.74 16.96
C ARG A 128 -4.40 3.41 18.15
N LYS A 129 -3.60 4.10 18.98
CA LYS A 129 -4.15 5.02 19.99
C LYS A 129 -5.03 6.07 19.30
N LYS A 130 -6.16 6.44 19.93
CA LYS A 130 -7.13 7.39 19.38
C LYS A 130 -6.49 8.71 18.91
N ASP A 131 -5.55 9.24 19.69
CA ASP A 131 -4.85 10.49 19.35
C ASP A 131 -4.01 10.36 18.08
N ARG A 132 -3.38 9.19 17.87
CA ARG A 132 -2.63 8.91 16.63
C ARG A 132 -3.55 8.81 15.42
N ILE A 133 -4.76 8.26 15.58
CA ILE A 133 -5.77 8.23 14.53
C ILE A 133 -6.19 9.66 14.17
N LYS A 134 -6.53 10.48 15.18
CA LYS A 134 -6.90 11.87 14.98
C LYS A 134 -5.79 12.69 14.31
N GLU A 135 -4.57 12.58 14.80
CA GLU A 135 -3.40 13.23 14.21
C GLU A 135 -3.25 12.91 12.72
N ARG A 136 -3.35 11.63 12.36
CA ARG A 136 -3.24 11.17 10.98
C ARG A 136 -4.38 11.68 10.11
N LEU A 137 -5.62 11.60 10.58
CA LEU A 137 -6.79 12.13 9.88
C LEU A 137 -6.68 13.64 9.67
N SER A 138 -6.15 14.38 10.65
CA SER A 138 -5.92 15.84 10.54
C SER A 138 -4.87 16.17 9.46
N LEU A 139 -3.81 15.37 9.34
CA LEU A 139 -2.82 15.55 8.28
C LEU A 139 -3.43 15.36 6.88
N TYR A 140 -4.25 14.31 6.70
CA TYR A 140 -4.96 14.11 5.44
C TYR A 140 -6.02 15.18 5.17
N LEU A 141 -6.70 15.66 6.20
CA LEU A 141 -7.65 16.75 6.04
C LEU A 141 -6.94 18.02 5.54
N ALA A 142 -5.80 18.37 6.14
CA ALA A 142 -5.02 19.52 5.70
C ALA A 142 -4.60 19.39 4.24
N GLU A 143 -4.18 18.20 3.80
CA GLU A 143 -3.85 17.92 2.42
C GLU A 143 -5.08 18.06 1.49
N LEU A 144 -6.21 17.42 1.84
CA LEU A 144 -7.44 17.44 1.04
C LEU A 144 -8.03 18.84 0.90
N MET A 145 -7.84 19.71 1.90
CA MET A 145 -8.32 21.10 1.90
C MET A 145 -7.33 22.09 1.26
N SER A 146 -6.12 21.63 0.93
CA SER A 146 -5.12 22.49 0.29
C SER A 146 -5.53 22.84 -1.15
N PRO A 147 -5.36 24.11 -1.59
CA PRO A 147 -5.53 24.48 -3.00
C PRO A 147 -4.64 23.66 -3.95
N ASP A 148 -3.43 23.33 -3.49
CA ASP A 148 -2.44 22.59 -4.27
C ASP A 148 -2.43 21.10 -3.92
N ARG A 149 -3.58 20.55 -3.48
CA ARG A 149 -3.70 19.17 -3.04
C ARG A 149 -3.29 18.19 -4.11
N ASN A 150 -2.60 17.13 -3.70
CA ASN A 150 -2.25 16.01 -4.58
C ASN A 150 -3.24 14.86 -4.52
N ILE A 151 -4.12 14.85 -3.53
CA ILE A 151 -5.16 13.84 -3.35
C ILE A 151 -6.53 14.50 -3.30
N ASP A 152 -7.53 13.81 -3.85
CA ASP A 152 -8.93 14.24 -3.85
C ASP A 152 -9.77 13.38 -2.90
N ARG A 153 -9.27 12.18 -2.55
CA ARG A 153 -9.95 11.20 -1.70
C ARG A 153 -8.95 10.38 -0.89
N LEU A 154 -9.32 10.02 0.32
CA LEU A 154 -8.63 9.03 1.14
C LEU A 154 -9.52 7.80 1.35
N ILE A 155 -8.98 6.62 1.05
CA ILE A 155 -9.54 5.32 1.46
C ILE A 155 -8.71 4.82 2.63
N TYR A 156 -9.38 4.66 3.77
CA TYR A 156 -8.76 4.16 4.99
C TYR A 156 -9.19 2.71 5.21
N LEU A 157 -8.29 1.77 4.93
CA LEU A 157 -8.49 0.35 5.11
C LEU A 157 -8.14 -0.02 6.55
N VAL A 158 -9.05 -0.67 7.25
CA VAL A 158 -8.84 -1.09 8.63
C VAL A 158 -9.27 -2.54 8.83
N ALA A 159 -8.74 -3.19 9.86
CA ALA A 159 -9.25 -4.51 10.22
C ALA A 159 -10.72 -4.42 10.66
N PRO A 160 -11.57 -5.45 10.37
CA PRO A 160 -13.01 -5.40 10.62
C PRO A 160 -13.37 -5.02 12.05
N ALA A 161 -12.61 -5.53 13.03
CA ALA A 161 -12.82 -5.24 14.45
C ALA A 161 -12.70 -3.76 14.82
N TYR A 162 -12.05 -2.95 14.00
CA TYR A 162 -11.75 -1.54 14.32
C TYR A 162 -12.52 -0.54 13.46
N LEU A 163 -13.24 -0.99 12.44
CA LEU A 163 -13.93 -0.13 11.48
C LEU A 163 -14.87 0.87 12.17
N LYS A 164 -15.72 0.40 13.08
CA LYS A 164 -16.62 1.27 13.86
C LYS A 164 -15.86 2.32 14.68
N THR A 165 -14.75 1.94 15.29
CA THR A 165 -13.94 2.87 16.10
C THR A 165 -13.37 4.00 15.25
N TYR A 166 -12.84 3.69 14.07
CA TYR A 166 -12.31 4.70 13.15
C TYR A 166 -13.41 5.62 12.64
N GLN A 167 -14.56 5.07 12.24
CA GLN A 167 -15.72 5.83 11.81
C GLN A 167 -16.22 6.78 12.91
N GLN A 168 -16.36 6.30 14.15
CA GLN A 168 -16.78 7.12 15.28
C GLN A 168 -15.81 8.28 15.56
N ILE A 169 -14.50 8.01 15.54
CA ILE A 169 -13.49 9.07 15.72
C ILE A 169 -13.61 10.10 14.60
N PHE A 170 -13.84 9.66 13.37
CA PHE A 170 -14.00 10.55 12.24
C PHE A 170 -15.27 11.39 12.35
N ASP A 171 -16.42 10.77 12.57
CA ASP A 171 -17.72 11.45 12.67
C ASP A 171 -17.73 12.51 13.78
N GLN A 172 -17.05 12.25 14.91
CA GLN A 172 -16.94 13.19 16.02
C GLN A 172 -16.07 14.43 15.72
N ASN A 173 -15.16 14.36 14.76
CA ASN A 173 -14.14 15.40 14.58
C ASN A 173 -14.10 15.99 13.16
N PHE A 174 -14.62 15.27 12.14
CA PHE A 174 -14.37 15.58 10.72
C PHE A 174 -15.60 15.40 9.82
N GLU A 175 -16.81 15.40 10.36
CA GLU A 175 -18.05 15.10 9.63
C GLU A 175 -18.27 16.00 8.38
N SER A 176 -17.86 17.26 8.45
CA SER A 176 -18.02 18.23 7.35
C SER A 176 -17.32 17.84 6.04
N VAL A 177 -16.35 16.91 6.08
CA VAL A 177 -15.57 16.45 4.92
C VAL A 177 -15.80 14.99 4.62
N ARG A 178 -16.91 14.41 5.07
CA ARG A 178 -17.22 12.97 4.96
C ARG A 178 -17.15 12.44 3.53
N GLY A 179 -17.50 13.24 2.54
CA GLY A 179 -17.43 12.82 1.14
C GLY A 179 -16.02 12.56 0.58
N MET A 180 -14.99 13.05 1.26
CA MET A 180 -13.58 12.89 0.86
C MET A 180 -12.91 11.67 1.50
N PHE A 181 -13.55 11.05 2.50
CA PHE A 181 -13.03 9.90 3.23
C PHE A 181 -13.92 8.67 3.06
N VAL A 182 -13.30 7.54 2.87
CA VAL A 182 -13.96 6.23 2.82
C VAL A 182 -13.27 5.32 3.83
N PHE A 183 -14.03 4.82 4.81
CA PHE A 183 -13.55 3.80 5.75
C PHE A 183 -14.15 2.45 5.36
N THR A 184 -13.30 1.47 5.15
CA THR A 184 -13.75 0.14 4.73
C THR A 184 -12.74 -0.92 5.19
N THR A 185 -13.10 -2.19 5.06
CA THR A 185 -12.18 -3.29 5.28
C THR A 185 -11.46 -3.66 3.98
N LEU A 186 -10.32 -4.35 4.10
CA LEU A 186 -9.59 -4.84 2.93
C LEU A 186 -10.47 -5.72 2.03
N ASP A 187 -11.26 -6.63 2.63
CA ASP A 187 -12.09 -7.58 1.89
C ASP A 187 -13.27 -6.89 1.18
N GLU A 188 -13.93 -5.94 1.85
CA GLU A 188 -14.98 -5.14 1.22
C GLU A 188 -14.43 -4.30 0.07
N PHE A 189 -13.26 -3.71 0.25
CA PHE A 189 -12.61 -2.94 -0.80
C PHE A 189 -12.24 -3.81 -2.02
N LYS A 190 -11.71 -5.01 -1.80
CA LYS A 190 -11.45 -5.99 -2.88
C LYS A 190 -12.73 -6.34 -3.64
N LYS A 191 -13.85 -6.60 -2.93
CA LYS A 191 -15.14 -6.86 -3.58
C LYS A 191 -15.60 -5.68 -4.46
N GLN A 192 -15.45 -4.44 -3.99
CA GLN A 192 -15.75 -3.25 -4.77
C GLN A 192 -14.94 -3.17 -6.06
N ILE A 193 -13.63 -3.46 -6.00
CA ILE A 193 -12.75 -3.46 -7.17
C ILE A 193 -13.14 -4.57 -8.15
N THR A 194 -13.47 -5.77 -7.65
CA THR A 194 -13.80 -6.93 -8.48
C THR A 194 -15.20 -6.88 -9.07
N GLY A 195 -16.08 -6.01 -8.57
CA GLY A 195 -17.47 -5.91 -9.00
C GLY A 195 -18.35 -7.07 -8.51
N VAL A 196 -17.87 -7.85 -7.55
CA VAL A 196 -18.63 -8.92 -6.91
C VAL A 196 -19.48 -8.30 -5.79
N SER A 197 -20.65 -7.75 -6.15
CA SER A 197 -21.71 -7.46 -5.18
C SER A 197 -22.42 -8.76 -4.84
N GLN A 198 -22.60 -9.04 -3.55
CA GLN A 198 -23.49 -10.13 -3.10
C GLN A 198 -24.93 -9.76 -3.36
#